data_f3968b367a324e5c7ba93c281b148c1f
#
_entry.id   f3968b367a324e5c7ba93c281b148c1f
#
_cell.length_a   1.000
_cell.length_b   1.000
_cell.length_c   1.000
_cell.angle_alpha   90.00
_cell.angle_beta   90.00
_cell.angle_gamma   90.00
#
_symmetry.space_group_name_H-M   'P 1'
#
loop_
_entity.id
_entity.type
_entity.pdbx_description
1 polymer ?
#
loop_
_entity_poly.entity_id
_entity_poly.type
_entity_poly.pdbx_seq_one_letter_code
_entity_poly.pdbx_strand_id
1 'polypeptide(L)'
;MATSAEFSNTQARRLALGAQGFTDPRPTGRVDRRHLRRVVDRMGLIQIDSVNVLVRSQELPLFARLGPHPRTLITDASRAGELFEYWVHEACHVPVSLHPYLRWQMNSEHRWKAVANLRHRRPEFIDQVRIRIRDEGPLVAGDLNQRVGPKGTWWDWDDGKIALEHLFFAGEVAAIRRPTDFAREYDLAHRVIPTEILELPTPSEIDARKELLVRAARHHGIGTFEDLTDYHRQRNPPCRSLIRELVEEGRLIETSVEGWAKPAYLHPDGVLPRRVNARALLSPFDPVVWNRDRTERLFGFRYRIEIYVPAPKRQYGYYVLPFLLGDEL
;
A
#
# COMPACT_ATOMS: atom_id res chain seq x y z
N MET A 1 -5.45 29.11 -23.48
CA MET A 1 -4.88 28.61 -22.24
C MET A 1 -6.00 28.55 -21.22
N ALA A 2 -6.47 27.36 -20.82
CA ALA A 2 -7.44 27.25 -19.73
C ALA A 2 -6.71 27.69 -18.45
N THR A 3 -7.21 28.71 -17.77
CA THR A 3 -6.75 29.11 -16.46
C THR A 3 -6.94 27.91 -15.53
N SER A 4 -5.86 27.33 -15.04
CA SER A 4 -5.91 26.27 -14.03
C SER A 4 -6.67 26.79 -12.81
N ALA A 5 -7.62 26.02 -12.30
CA ALA A 5 -8.33 26.36 -11.07
C ALA A 5 -7.30 26.42 -9.93
N GLU A 6 -7.30 27.50 -9.14
CA GLU A 6 -6.44 27.64 -7.97
C GLU A 6 -7.21 27.18 -6.73
N PHE A 7 -6.59 26.30 -5.92
CA PHE A 7 -7.15 25.84 -4.67
C PHE A 7 -6.40 26.47 -3.50
N SER A 8 -7.12 26.87 -2.44
CA SER A 8 -6.49 27.17 -1.16
C SER A 8 -5.96 25.88 -0.52
N ASN A 9 -4.98 26.00 0.39
CA ASN A 9 -4.47 24.82 1.11
C ASN A 9 -5.55 24.12 1.94
N THR A 10 -6.55 24.84 2.46
CA THR A 10 -7.72 24.27 3.13
C THR A 10 -8.58 23.43 2.18
N GLN A 11 -8.78 23.87 0.94
CA GLN A 11 -9.49 23.09 -0.08
C GLN A 11 -8.70 21.84 -0.46
N ALA A 12 -7.37 21.94 -0.60
CA ALA A 12 -6.50 20.80 -0.86
C ALA A 12 -6.58 19.74 0.25
N ARG A 13 -6.60 20.15 1.54
CA ARG A 13 -6.83 19.24 2.67
C ARG A 13 -8.17 18.51 2.57
N ARG A 14 -9.24 19.24 2.26
CA ARG A 14 -10.58 18.64 2.12
C ARG A 14 -10.66 17.68 0.95
N LEU A 15 -10.07 18.01 -0.20
CA LEU A 15 -9.93 17.08 -1.33
C LEU A 15 -9.21 15.79 -0.90
N ALA A 16 -8.06 15.93 -0.23
CA ALA A 16 -7.28 14.79 0.23
C ALA A 16 -8.05 13.90 1.22
N LEU A 17 -8.69 14.50 2.21
CA LEU A 17 -9.45 13.75 3.22
C LEU A 17 -10.73 13.14 2.65
N GLY A 18 -11.42 13.84 1.75
CA GLY A 18 -12.59 13.31 1.05
C GLY A 18 -12.26 12.11 0.19
N ALA A 19 -11.19 12.19 -0.60
CA ALA A 19 -10.71 11.08 -1.42
C ALA A 19 -10.36 9.85 -0.57
N GLN A 20 -9.81 10.06 0.62
CA GLN A 20 -9.44 9.02 1.58
C GLN A 20 -10.60 8.51 2.45
N GLY A 21 -11.85 8.92 2.16
CA GLY A 21 -13.06 8.38 2.78
C GLY A 21 -13.41 8.97 4.15
N PHE A 22 -12.80 10.10 4.56
CA PHE A 22 -13.13 10.76 5.84
C PHE A 22 -14.44 11.57 5.81
N THR A 23 -15.09 11.67 4.65
CA THR A 23 -16.42 12.22 4.47
C THR A 23 -17.51 11.16 4.36
N ASP A 24 -17.13 9.89 4.24
CA ASP A 24 -18.08 8.80 4.13
C ASP A 24 -18.76 8.55 5.49
N PRO A 25 -20.06 8.22 5.51
CA PRO A 25 -20.74 7.92 6.76
C PRO A 25 -20.18 6.66 7.41
N ARG A 26 -19.95 6.70 8.71
CA ARG A 26 -19.60 5.51 9.48
C ARG A 26 -20.77 4.54 9.55
N PRO A 27 -20.53 3.23 9.48
CA PRO A 27 -21.57 2.23 9.68
C PRO A 27 -22.24 2.37 11.04
N THR A 28 -23.56 2.26 11.08
CA THR A 28 -24.35 2.26 12.33
C THR A 28 -24.63 0.85 12.85
N GLY A 29 -24.32 -0.18 12.06
CA GLY A 29 -24.53 -1.58 12.38
C GLY A 29 -23.25 -2.42 12.25
N ARG A 30 -23.42 -3.73 12.13
CA ARG A 30 -22.30 -4.68 11.98
C ARG A 30 -21.47 -4.37 10.73
N VAL A 31 -20.18 -4.17 10.94
CA VAL A 31 -19.22 -3.99 9.84
C VAL A 31 -18.91 -5.34 9.18
N ASP A 32 -18.93 -5.36 7.86
CA ASP A 32 -18.67 -6.53 7.01
C ASP A 32 -17.74 -6.20 5.82
N ARG A 33 -17.50 -7.17 4.93
CA ARG A 33 -16.64 -7.01 3.76
C ARG A 33 -17.11 -5.93 2.77
N ARG A 34 -18.40 -5.56 2.71
CA ARG A 34 -18.89 -4.46 1.87
C ARG A 34 -18.32 -3.12 2.35
N HIS A 35 -18.24 -2.95 3.65
CA HIS A 35 -17.63 -1.77 4.27
C HIS A 35 -16.12 -1.72 4.02
N LEU A 36 -15.44 -2.86 4.10
CA LEU A 36 -14.02 -2.97 3.74
C LEU A 36 -13.78 -2.60 2.28
N ARG A 37 -14.58 -3.14 1.33
CA ARG A 37 -14.45 -2.81 -0.10
C ARG A 37 -14.55 -1.30 -0.31
N ARG A 38 -15.52 -0.62 0.33
CA ARG A 38 -15.65 0.84 0.25
C ARG A 38 -14.38 1.57 0.73
N VAL A 39 -13.79 1.15 1.86
CA VAL A 39 -12.56 1.74 2.36
C VAL A 39 -11.38 1.48 1.42
N VAL A 40 -11.25 0.25 0.92
CA VAL A 40 -10.20 -0.13 -0.03
C VAL A 40 -10.37 0.62 -1.37
N ASP A 41 -11.59 0.86 -1.84
CA ASP A 41 -11.87 1.66 -3.03
C ASP A 41 -11.44 3.13 -2.85
N ARG A 42 -11.55 3.67 -1.63
CA ARG A 42 -11.05 5.02 -1.29
C ARG A 42 -9.54 5.07 -1.16
N MET A 43 -8.96 4.10 -0.47
CA MET A 43 -7.52 4.11 -0.16
C MET A 43 -6.65 3.43 -1.23
N GLY A 44 -7.21 2.53 -2.04
CA GLY A 44 -6.49 1.74 -3.05
C GLY A 44 -5.58 0.66 -2.48
N LEU A 45 -5.13 0.80 -1.23
CA LEU A 45 -4.25 -0.15 -0.56
C LEU A 45 -4.27 0.06 0.96
N ILE A 46 -3.82 -0.96 1.71
CA ILE A 46 -3.64 -0.89 3.16
C ILE A 46 -2.22 -1.38 3.45
N GLN A 47 -1.35 -0.49 3.92
CA GLN A 47 0.03 -0.86 4.25
C GLN A 47 0.07 -1.83 5.43
N ILE A 48 0.89 -2.86 5.30
CA ILE A 48 1.13 -3.89 6.32
C ILE A 48 2.41 -3.54 7.06
N ASP A 49 2.34 -3.52 8.38
CA ASP A 49 3.51 -3.43 9.24
C ASP A 49 3.40 -4.40 10.43
N SER A 50 4.55 -4.85 10.92
CA SER A 50 4.62 -5.77 12.06
C SER A 50 4.29 -5.12 13.40
N VAL A 51 4.22 -3.79 13.45
CA VAL A 51 3.91 -3.03 14.67
C VAL A 51 2.54 -3.40 15.21
N ASN A 52 2.49 -3.76 16.48
CA ASN A 52 1.29 -4.20 17.19
C ASN A 52 1.31 -3.60 18.62
N VAL A 53 1.12 -2.27 18.72
CA VAL A 53 1.11 -1.58 20.02
C VAL A 53 -0.29 -1.55 20.62
N LEU A 54 -1.28 -1.04 19.89
CA LEU A 54 -2.70 -1.07 20.26
C LEU A 54 -3.40 -2.26 19.60
N VAL A 55 -3.22 -2.32 18.28
CA VAL A 55 -3.63 -3.39 17.37
C VAL A 55 -2.60 -3.47 16.26
N ARG A 56 -2.71 -4.45 15.36
CA ARG A 56 -1.90 -4.45 14.14
C ARG A 56 -2.12 -3.16 13.37
N SER A 57 -1.04 -2.53 12.91
CA SER A 57 -1.05 -1.19 12.32
C SER A 57 -2.01 -1.04 11.11
N GLN A 58 -2.21 -2.12 10.33
CA GLN A 58 -3.14 -2.14 9.19
C GLN A 58 -4.63 -2.13 9.60
N GLU A 59 -4.97 -2.41 10.86
CA GLU A 59 -6.34 -2.31 11.36
C GLU A 59 -6.75 -0.87 11.67
N LEU A 60 -5.78 0.01 12.01
CA LEU A 60 -6.06 1.39 12.39
C LEU A 60 -6.66 2.23 11.26
N PRO A 61 -6.21 2.15 9.99
CA PRO A 61 -6.85 2.86 8.89
C PRO A 61 -8.32 2.47 8.69
N LEU A 62 -8.66 1.19 8.92
CA LEU A 62 -10.06 0.74 8.90
C LEU A 62 -10.84 1.31 10.08
N PHE A 63 -10.27 1.26 11.28
CA PHE A 63 -10.92 1.81 12.49
C PHE A 63 -11.16 3.31 12.37
N ALA A 64 -10.21 4.05 11.79
CA ALA A 64 -10.34 5.49 11.58
C ALA A 64 -11.55 5.85 10.70
N ARG A 65 -11.93 4.97 9.75
CA ARG A 65 -13.03 5.19 8.79
C ARG A 65 -14.32 4.48 9.16
N LEU A 66 -14.23 3.27 9.69
CA LEU A 66 -15.40 2.41 9.97
C LEU A 66 -15.80 2.39 11.46
N GLY A 67 -14.88 2.70 12.38
CA GLY A 67 -15.06 2.41 13.80
C GLY A 67 -14.80 0.93 14.12
N PRO A 68 -15.39 0.37 15.19
CA PRO A 68 -15.22 -1.01 15.58
C PRO A 68 -15.59 -1.98 14.46
N HIS A 69 -14.71 -2.96 14.20
CA HIS A 69 -14.90 -3.95 13.14
C HIS A 69 -14.28 -5.31 13.53
N PRO A 70 -14.70 -6.42 12.89
CA PRO A 70 -14.08 -7.72 13.11
C PRO A 70 -12.59 -7.70 12.70
N ARG A 71 -11.71 -8.19 13.57
CA ARG A 71 -10.26 -8.25 13.29
C ARG A 71 -9.88 -9.21 12.16
N THR A 72 -10.77 -10.13 11.83
CA THR A 72 -10.59 -11.07 10.71
C THR A 72 -10.91 -10.44 9.36
N LEU A 73 -11.46 -9.23 9.33
CA LEU A 73 -12.07 -8.63 8.13
C LEU A 73 -11.13 -8.61 6.91
N ILE A 74 -9.86 -8.23 7.11
CA ILE A 74 -8.85 -8.22 6.03
C ILE A 74 -8.53 -9.67 5.60
N THR A 75 -8.28 -10.57 6.55
CA THR A 75 -7.96 -11.97 6.26
C THR A 75 -9.12 -12.68 5.56
N ASP A 76 -10.35 -12.42 5.99
CA ASP A 76 -11.56 -12.97 5.36
C ASP A 76 -11.72 -12.48 3.92
N ALA A 77 -11.39 -11.22 3.66
CA ALA A 77 -11.39 -10.66 2.30
C ALA A 77 -10.26 -11.24 1.43
N SER A 78 -9.07 -11.46 2.00
CA SER A 78 -7.96 -12.10 1.29
C SER A 78 -8.29 -13.55 0.94
N ARG A 79 -8.87 -14.31 1.87
CA ARG A 79 -9.34 -15.70 1.62
C ARG A 79 -10.48 -15.79 0.61
N ALA A 80 -11.27 -14.73 0.51
CA ALA A 80 -12.35 -14.64 -0.48
C ALA A 80 -11.87 -14.15 -1.86
N GLY A 81 -10.57 -13.96 -2.06
CA GLY A 81 -10.01 -13.48 -3.32
C GLY A 81 -10.36 -12.01 -3.64
N GLU A 82 -10.70 -11.20 -2.64
CA GLU A 82 -10.99 -9.77 -2.83
C GLU A 82 -9.74 -8.91 -2.69
N LEU A 83 -8.81 -9.33 -1.84
CA LEU A 83 -7.52 -8.70 -1.59
C LEU A 83 -6.39 -9.70 -1.78
N PHE A 84 -5.22 -9.19 -2.16
CA PHE A 84 -3.97 -9.95 -2.10
C PHE A 84 -2.87 -9.11 -1.50
N GLU A 85 -1.82 -9.74 -0.95
CA GLU A 85 -0.64 -9.06 -0.44
C GLU A 85 0.38 -8.91 -1.55
N TYR A 86 0.95 -7.68 -1.71
CA TYR A 86 2.06 -7.45 -2.62
C TYR A 86 2.89 -6.22 -2.22
N TRP A 87 4.07 -6.08 -2.82
CA TRP A 87 4.93 -4.92 -2.70
C TRP A 87 4.43 -3.79 -3.61
N VAL A 88 3.82 -2.76 -3.00
CA VAL A 88 3.28 -1.58 -3.69
C VAL A 88 3.89 -0.31 -3.09
N HIS A 89 3.23 0.34 -2.10
CA HIS A 89 3.89 1.40 -1.34
C HIS A 89 5.04 0.84 -0.50
N GLU A 90 4.75 -0.17 0.26
CA GLU A 90 5.62 -1.17 0.89
C GLU A 90 4.88 -2.52 0.78
N ALA A 91 4.98 -3.43 1.76
CA ALA A 91 4.07 -4.56 1.82
C ALA A 91 2.64 -4.05 2.07
N CYS A 92 1.70 -4.37 1.19
CA CYS A 92 0.33 -3.88 1.25
C CYS A 92 -0.68 -4.98 0.97
N HIS A 93 -1.86 -4.90 1.60
CA HIS A 93 -3.07 -5.52 1.06
C HIS A 93 -3.65 -4.60 -0.01
N VAL A 94 -3.88 -5.13 -1.20
CA VAL A 94 -4.43 -4.41 -2.34
C VAL A 94 -5.59 -5.18 -2.97
N PRO A 95 -6.56 -4.52 -3.62
CA PRO A 95 -7.61 -5.20 -4.34
C PRO A 95 -7.03 -6.06 -5.46
N VAL A 96 -7.58 -7.26 -5.66
CA VAL A 96 -7.11 -8.18 -6.71
C VAL A 96 -7.19 -7.56 -8.12
N SER A 97 -8.09 -6.61 -8.34
CA SER A 97 -8.18 -5.85 -9.60
C SER A 97 -6.92 -5.01 -9.93
N LEU A 98 -6.03 -4.82 -8.95
CA LEU A 98 -4.75 -4.15 -9.17
C LEU A 98 -3.68 -5.12 -9.73
N HIS A 99 -3.87 -6.42 -9.59
CA HIS A 99 -2.89 -7.45 -9.96
C HIS A 99 -2.35 -7.32 -11.40
N PRO A 100 -3.16 -7.09 -12.46
CA PRO A 100 -2.65 -6.96 -13.81
C PRO A 100 -1.66 -5.80 -13.98
N TYR A 101 -1.88 -4.68 -13.28
CA TYR A 101 -1.05 -3.48 -13.33
C TYR A 101 0.26 -3.59 -12.53
N LEU A 102 0.44 -4.66 -11.75
CA LEU A 102 1.66 -4.93 -10.98
C LEU A 102 2.54 -6.01 -11.64
N ARG A 103 2.05 -6.72 -12.67
CA ARG A 103 2.77 -7.84 -13.30
C ARG A 103 4.08 -7.42 -13.97
N TRP A 104 4.19 -6.18 -14.43
CA TRP A 104 5.46 -5.68 -14.96
C TRP A 104 6.58 -5.65 -13.91
N GLN A 105 6.22 -5.42 -12.62
CA GLN A 105 7.18 -5.53 -11.51
C GLN A 105 7.55 -6.99 -11.23
N MET A 106 6.58 -7.90 -11.32
CA MET A 106 6.79 -9.35 -11.13
C MET A 106 7.79 -9.91 -12.15
N ASN A 107 7.75 -9.37 -13.36
CA ASN A 107 8.66 -9.76 -14.45
C ASN A 107 10.02 -9.04 -14.40
N SER A 108 10.21 -8.10 -13.48
CA SER A 108 11.48 -7.38 -13.36
C SER A 108 12.55 -8.23 -12.65
N GLU A 109 13.82 -8.00 -12.99
CA GLU A 109 14.91 -8.68 -12.30
C GLU A 109 14.90 -8.34 -10.81
N HIS A 110 14.96 -9.38 -9.99
CA HIS A 110 14.97 -9.24 -8.54
C HIS A 110 16.30 -8.63 -8.09
N ARG A 111 16.26 -7.38 -7.59
CA ARG A 111 17.45 -6.61 -7.20
C ARG A 111 18.10 -7.09 -5.88
N TRP A 112 17.56 -8.10 -5.21
CA TRP A 112 18.12 -8.57 -3.94
C TRP A 112 19.35 -9.44 -4.18
N LYS A 113 20.50 -8.96 -3.78
CA LYS A 113 21.77 -9.71 -3.80
C LYS A 113 21.64 -11.10 -3.14
N ALA A 114 20.78 -11.22 -2.11
CA ALA A 114 20.52 -12.48 -1.45
C ALA A 114 19.97 -13.57 -2.38
N VAL A 115 19.08 -13.21 -3.32
CA VAL A 115 18.53 -14.15 -4.30
C VAL A 115 19.59 -14.57 -5.32
N ALA A 116 20.40 -13.62 -5.82
CA ALA A 116 21.50 -13.93 -6.73
C ALA A 116 22.50 -14.87 -6.06
N ASN A 117 22.86 -14.60 -4.80
CA ASN A 117 23.74 -15.45 -4.00
C ASN A 117 23.13 -16.84 -3.76
N LEU A 118 21.84 -16.95 -3.50
CA LEU A 118 21.15 -18.22 -3.33
C LEU A 118 21.18 -19.04 -4.62
N ARG A 119 20.83 -18.43 -5.76
CA ARG A 119 20.91 -19.09 -7.08
C ARG A 119 22.31 -19.58 -7.43
N HIS A 120 23.36 -18.80 -7.06
CA HIS A 120 24.74 -19.21 -7.27
C HIS A 120 25.15 -20.41 -6.41
N ARG A 121 24.76 -20.42 -5.12
CA ARG A 121 25.14 -21.47 -4.17
C ARG A 121 24.28 -22.73 -4.27
N ARG A 122 22.99 -22.58 -4.56
CA ARG A 122 21.97 -23.64 -4.57
C ARG A 122 20.99 -23.42 -5.72
N PRO A 123 21.39 -23.61 -6.99
CA PRO A 123 20.59 -23.25 -8.15
C PRO A 123 19.21 -23.93 -8.19
N GLU A 124 19.12 -25.19 -7.71
CA GLU A 124 17.87 -25.95 -7.72
C GLU A 124 16.95 -25.72 -6.51
N PHE A 125 17.42 -24.96 -5.51
CA PHE A 125 16.69 -24.86 -4.23
C PHE A 125 15.36 -24.11 -4.39
N ILE A 126 15.32 -23.07 -5.21
CA ILE A 126 14.07 -22.32 -5.46
C ILE A 126 13.03 -23.22 -6.13
N ASP A 127 13.47 -24.07 -7.08
CA ASP A 127 12.57 -25.03 -7.73
C ASP A 127 12.08 -26.10 -6.76
N GLN A 128 12.93 -26.59 -5.85
CA GLN A 128 12.54 -27.50 -4.79
C GLN A 128 11.46 -26.89 -3.88
N VAL A 129 11.61 -25.60 -3.51
CA VAL A 129 10.60 -24.90 -2.71
C VAL A 129 9.27 -24.77 -3.48
N ARG A 130 9.32 -24.44 -4.79
CA ARG A 130 8.13 -24.39 -5.65
C ARG A 130 7.42 -25.73 -5.72
N ILE A 131 8.18 -26.81 -5.90
CA ILE A 131 7.66 -28.19 -5.94
C ILE A 131 6.99 -28.54 -4.61
N ARG A 132 7.61 -28.21 -3.47
CA ARG A 132 7.02 -28.45 -2.16
C ARG A 132 5.69 -27.73 -1.99
N ILE A 133 5.59 -26.45 -2.36
CA ILE A 133 4.30 -25.71 -2.28
C ILE A 133 3.25 -26.36 -3.17
N ARG A 134 3.64 -26.82 -4.38
CA ARG A 134 2.72 -27.51 -5.29
C ARG A 134 2.16 -28.80 -4.70
N ASP A 135 3.03 -29.62 -4.09
CA ASP A 135 2.73 -31.00 -3.68
C ASP A 135 2.23 -31.07 -2.23
N GLU A 136 2.73 -30.24 -1.33
CA GLU A 136 2.40 -30.25 0.10
C GLU A 136 1.31 -29.22 0.47
N GLY A 137 1.08 -28.20 -0.37
CA GLY A 137 0.17 -27.07 -0.09
C GLY A 137 0.90 -25.86 0.49
N PRO A 138 0.16 -24.94 1.16
CA PRO A 138 0.73 -23.71 1.66
C PRO A 138 1.88 -23.96 2.66
N LEU A 139 2.97 -23.17 2.52
CA LEU A 139 4.14 -23.22 3.42
C LEU A 139 4.36 -21.87 4.11
N VAL A 140 4.86 -21.91 5.33
CA VAL A 140 5.46 -20.75 6.00
C VAL A 140 6.99 -20.85 5.97
N ALA A 141 7.67 -19.72 6.15
CA ALA A 141 9.14 -19.70 6.15
C ALA A 141 9.74 -20.66 7.19
N GLY A 142 9.06 -20.88 8.32
CA GLY A 142 9.50 -21.82 9.37
C GLY A 142 9.57 -23.26 8.90
N ASP A 143 8.74 -23.70 7.97
CA ASP A 143 8.72 -25.06 7.43
C ASP A 143 9.94 -25.39 6.56
N LEU A 144 10.64 -24.36 6.10
CA LEU A 144 11.84 -24.44 5.26
C LEU A 144 13.12 -24.12 6.03
N ASN A 145 13.04 -23.86 7.33
CA ASN A 145 14.18 -23.45 8.10
C ASN A 145 15.18 -24.59 8.26
N GLN A 146 16.33 -24.46 7.60
CA GLN A 146 17.47 -25.39 7.68
C GLN A 146 18.69 -24.75 8.35
N ARG A 147 18.51 -23.65 9.07
CA ARG A 147 19.60 -22.91 9.68
C ARG A 147 20.25 -23.73 10.79
N VAL A 148 21.57 -23.87 10.70
CA VAL A 148 22.43 -24.37 11.78
C VAL A 148 23.16 -23.16 12.38
N GLY A 149 22.88 -22.85 13.64
CA GLY A 149 23.50 -21.73 14.36
C GLY A 149 22.58 -20.57 14.71
N PRO A 150 23.07 -19.57 15.46
CA PRO A 150 22.27 -18.45 15.92
C PRO A 150 21.85 -17.52 14.77
N LYS A 151 20.68 -16.88 14.90
CA LYS A 151 20.22 -15.84 14.00
C LYS A 151 21.05 -14.58 14.19
N GLY A 152 21.50 -13.96 13.08
CA GLY A 152 22.23 -12.71 13.09
C GLY A 152 21.31 -11.48 13.22
N THR A 153 21.53 -10.47 12.39
CA THR A 153 20.73 -9.23 12.38
C THR A 153 19.29 -9.45 11.91
N TRP A 154 18.44 -8.44 12.04
CA TRP A 154 17.04 -8.47 11.59
C TRP A 154 16.85 -8.93 10.13
N TRP A 155 17.80 -8.65 9.25
CA TRP A 155 17.80 -8.99 7.83
C TRP A 155 18.55 -10.28 7.48
N ASP A 156 18.98 -11.04 8.49
CA ASP A 156 19.63 -12.33 8.28
C ASP A 156 18.55 -13.41 8.04
N TRP A 157 18.11 -13.51 6.81
CA TRP A 157 17.13 -14.49 6.35
C TRP A 157 17.83 -15.81 5.98
N ASP A 158 17.17 -16.93 6.31
CA ASP A 158 17.59 -18.24 5.80
C ASP A 158 17.22 -18.42 4.33
N ASP A 159 17.82 -19.43 3.68
CA ASP A 159 17.63 -19.72 2.27
C ASP A 159 16.15 -19.99 1.92
N GLY A 160 15.39 -20.64 2.82
CA GLY A 160 13.96 -20.90 2.64
C GLY A 160 13.15 -19.61 2.55
N LYS A 161 13.42 -18.66 3.44
CA LYS A 161 12.78 -17.34 3.42
C LYS A 161 13.12 -16.55 2.16
N ILE A 162 14.40 -16.60 1.72
CA ILE A 162 14.85 -15.94 0.49
C ILE A 162 14.14 -16.53 -0.73
N ALA A 163 14.02 -17.86 -0.81
CA ALA A 163 13.32 -18.53 -1.90
C ALA A 163 11.84 -18.17 -1.97
N LEU A 164 11.13 -18.20 -0.83
CA LEU A 164 9.72 -17.82 -0.74
C LEU A 164 9.48 -16.36 -1.13
N GLU A 165 10.30 -15.42 -0.66
CA GLU A 165 10.19 -14.00 -1.03
C GLU A 165 10.49 -13.78 -2.52
N HIS A 166 11.39 -14.57 -3.12
CA HIS A 166 11.64 -14.51 -4.54
C HIS A 166 10.41 -14.96 -5.34
N LEU A 167 9.86 -16.14 -5.03
CA LEU A 167 8.66 -16.66 -5.69
C LEU A 167 7.45 -15.73 -5.52
N PHE A 168 7.33 -15.12 -4.32
CA PHE A 168 6.30 -14.14 -4.02
C PHE A 168 6.46 -12.85 -4.85
N PHE A 169 7.67 -12.32 -4.94
CA PHE A 169 7.93 -11.13 -5.76
C PHE A 169 7.69 -11.40 -7.25
N ALA A 170 8.07 -12.59 -7.74
CA ALA A 170 7.83 -13.02 -9.11
C ALA A 170 6.35 -13.30 -9.42
N GLY A 171 5.45 -13.25 -8.41
CA GLY A 171 4.03 -13.55 -8.59
C GLY A 171 3.72 -15.03 -8.82
N GLU A 172 4.70 -15.93 -8.64
CA GLU A 172 4.50 -17.38 -8.76
C GLU A 172 3.73 -17.94 -7.57
N VAL A 173 3.92 -17.34 -6.39
CA VAL A 173 3.14 -17.60 -5.19
C VAL A 173 2.51 -16.31 -4.69
N ALA A 174 1.36 -16.46 -4.04
CA ALA A 174 0.70 -15.39 -3.28
C ALA A 174 0.72 -15.76 -1.79
N ALA A 175 0.41 -14.81 -0.92
CA ALA A 175 0.46 -15.02 0.51
C ALA A 175 -0.82 -14.56 1.21
N ILE A 176 -1.24 -15.34 2.20
CA ILE A 176 -2.29 -14.98 3.15
C ILE A 176 -1.68 -14.96 4.56
N ARG A 177 -2.05 -13.97 5.36
CA ARG A 177 -1.57 -13.87 6.74
C ARG A 177 -2.33 -14.80 7.67
N ARG A 178 -1.61 -15.59 8.45
CA ARG A 178 -2.20 -16.38 9.53
C ARG A 178 -2.71 -15.48 10.66
N PRO A 179 -3.94 -15.67 11.14
CA PRO A 179 -4.48 -14.85 12.24
C PRO A 179 -3.72 -15.03 13.58
N THR A 180 -3.12 -16.21 13.80
CA THR A 180 -2.50 -16.60 15.07
C THR A 180 -1.18 -15.88 15.33
N ASP A 181 -0.28 -15.84 14.34
CA ASP A 181 1.09 -15.32 14.51
C ASP A 181 1.48 -14.29 13.45
N PHE A 182 0.56 -14.00 12.51
CA PHE A 182 0.78 -13.06 11.42
C PHE A 182 1.84 -13.50 10.40
N ALA A 183 2.25 -14.76 10.42
CA ALA A 183 3.13 -15.30 9.39
C ALA A 183 2.45 -15.32 8.02
N ARG A 184 3.24 -15.14 6.95
CA ARG A 184 2.79 -15.39 5.59
C ARG A 184 2.71 -16.88 5.34
N GLU A 185 1.54 -17.37 4.94
CA GLU A 185 1.35 -18.66 4.31
C GLU A 185 1.43 -18.44 2.79
N TYR A 186 2.44 -19.03 2.15
CA TYR A 186 2.68 -18.90 0.71
C TYR A 186 2.07 -20.10 0.00
N ASP A 187 1.19 -19.86 -0.97
CA ASP A 187 0.64 -20.87 -1.85
C ASP A 187 0.75 -20.42 -3.31
N LEU A 188 0.58 -21.36 -4.25
CA LEU A 188 0.62 -21.07 -5.68
C LEU A 188 -0.39 -19.95 -6.00
N ALA A 189 0.02 -18.99 -6.83
CA ALA A 189 -0.80 -17.80 -7.11
C ALA A 189 -2.22 -18.16 -7.58
N HIS A 190 -2.38 -19.20 -8.42
CA HIS A 190 -3.67 -19.63 -8.93
C HIS A 190 -4.61 -20.29 -7.87
N ARG A 191 -4.10 -20.60 -6.67
CA ARG A 191 -4.91 -21.09 -5.55
C ARG A 191 -5.41 -19.97 -4.65
N VAL A 192 -4.81 -18.78 -4.75
CA VAL A 192 -5.10 -17.63 -3.88
C VAL A 192 -5.78 -16.50 -4.65
N ILE A 193 -5.34 -16.25 -5.88
CA ILE A 193 -5.86 -15.18 -6.73
C ILE A 193 -6.91 -15.78 -7.67
N PRO A 194 -8.10 -15.15 -7.79
CA PRO A 194 -9.17 -15.64 -8.67
C PRO A 194 -8.70 -15.81 -10.11
N THR A 195 -9.14 -16.91 -10.75
CA THR A 195 -8.76 -17.27 -12.12
C THR A 195 -9.10 -16.14 -13.10
N GLU A 196 -10.28 -15.53 -12.96
CA GLU A 196 -10.72 -14.43 -13.80
C GLU A 196 -9.78 -13.19 -13.74
N ILE A 197 -9.07 -13.02 -12.63
CA ILE A 197 -8.04 -11.96 -12.50
C ILE A 197 -6.73 -12.39 -13.19
N LEU A 198 -6.34 -13.66 -13.02
CA LEU A 198 -5.13 -14.19 -13.63
C LEU A 198 -5.21 -14.24 -15.15
N GLU A 199 -6.38 -14.47 -15.71
CA GLU A 199 -6.66 -14.51 -17.15
C GLU A 199 -6.77 -13.13 -17.80
N LEU A 200 -6.89 -12.05 -17.02
CA LEU A 200 -6.88 -10.68 -17.58
C LEU A 200 -5.58 -10.41 -18.34
N PRO A 201 -5.66 -9.72 -19.49
CA PRO A 201 -4.46 -9.34 -20.25
C PRO A 201 -3.51 -8.52 -19.37
N THR A 202 -2.22 -8.76 -19.54
CA THR A 202 -1.18 -7.95 -18.89
C THR A 202 -0.98 -6.68 -19.73
N PRO A 203 -1.25 -5.50 -19.16
CA PRO A 203 -1.00 -4.24 -19.86
C PRO A 203 0.52 -4.04 -20.09
N SER A 204 0.87 -3.18 -21.06
CA SER A 204 2.26 -2.74 -21.18
C SER A 204 2.72 -2.06 -19.88
N GLU A 205 4.04 -2.04 -19.62
CA GLU A 205 4.58 -1.32 -18.46
C GLU A 205 4.15 0.15 -18.44
N ILE A 206 4.11 0.80 -19.61
CA ILE A 206 3.70 2.19 -19.77
C ILE A 206 2.23 2.37 -19.37
N ASP A 207 1.34 1.53 -19.88
CA ASP A 207 -0.09 1.60 -19.58
C ASP A 207 -0.36 1.28 -18.10
N ALA A 208 0.33 0.29 -17.55
CA ALA A 208 0.25 -0.04 -16.13
C ALA A 208 0.70 1.15 -15.25
N ARG A 209 1.80 1.80 -15.60
CA ARG A 209 2.28 2.98 -14.88
C ARG A 209 1.33 4.17 -14.98
N LYS A 210 0.77 4.44 -16.16
CA LYS A 210 -0.26 5.47 -16.36
C LYS A 210 -1.46 5.21 -15.46
N GLU A 211 -1.98 3.99 -15.46
CA GLU A 211 -3.13 3.62 -14.63
C GLU A 211 -2.83 3.77 -13.13
N LEU A 212 -1.65 3.36 -12.66
CA LEU A 212 -1.23 3.53 -11.28
C LEU A 212 -1.11 5.02 -10.87
N LEU A 213 -0.66 5.91 -11.78
CA LEU A 213 -0.62 7.36 -11.54
C LEU A 213 -2.02 7.96 -11.43
N VAL A 214 -2.95 7.56 -12.31
CA VAL A 214 -4.36 7.99 -12.25
C VAL A 214 -5.02 7.54 -10.95
N ARG A 215 -4.79 6.29 -10.54
CA ARG A 215 -5.26 5.76 -9.25
C ARG A 215 -4.66 6.51 -8.07
N ALA A 216 -3.37 6.84 -8.12
CA ALA A 216 -2.72 7.64 -7.09
C ALA A 216 -3.38 9.03 -6.95
N ALA A 217 -3.71 9.69 -8.05
CA ALA A 217 -4.43 10.97 -8.03
C ALA A 217 -5.85 10.82 -7.43
N ARG A 218 -6.58 9.76 -7.82
CA ARG A 218 -7.90 9.45 -7.25
C ARG A 218 -7.85 9.24 -5.75
N HIS A 219 -6.87 8.46 -5.26
CA HIS A 219 -6.74 8.15 -3.83
C HIS A 219 -6.16 9.30 -3.02
N HIS A 220 -5.24 10.09 -3.58
CA HIS A 220 -4.71 11.29 -2.92
C HIS A 220 -5.68 12.47 -2.92
N GLY A 221 -6.66 12.50 -3.83
CA GLY A 221 -7.55 13.62 -4.07
C GLY A 221 -6.85 14.76 -4.81
N ILE A 222 -5.73 15.24 -4.28
CA ILE A 222 -4.82 16.21 -4.89
C ILE A 222 -3.38 15.91 -4.46
N GLY A 223 -2.42 16.02 -5.35
CA GLY A 223 -1.02 15.77 -5.03
C GLY A 223 -0.06 16.32 -6.07
N THR A 224 1.20 16.52 -5.68
CA THR A 224 2.28 16.86 -6.60
C THR A 224 2.72 15.63 -7.40
N PHE A 225 3.59 15.83 -8.39
CA PHE A 225 4.24 14.72 -9.10
C PHE A 225 4.84 13.69 -8.15
N GLU A 226 5.58 14.16 -7.14
CA GLU A 226 6.26 13.31 -6.17
C GLU A 226 5.26 12.52 -5.31
N ASP A 227 4.13 13.14 -4.93
CA ASP A 227 3.07 12.45 -4.18
C ASP A 227 2.48 11.30 -5.00
N LEU A 228 2.15 11.56 -6.29
CA LEU A 228 1.55 10.55 -7.16
C LEU A 228 2.49 9.37 -7.44
N THR A 229 3.77 9.67 -7.68
CA THR A 229 4.76 8.61 -7.94
C THR A 229 5.11 7.82 -6.68
N ASP A 230 5.06 8.43 -5.50
CA ASP A 230 5.32 7.77 -4.23
C ASP A 230 4.21 6.79 -3.83
N TYR A 231 2.95 7.04 -4.22
CA TYR A 231 1.81 6.22 -3.79
C TYR A 231 1.98 4.73 -4.11
N HIS A 232 2.46 4.43 -5.32
CA HIS A 232 2.73 3.06 -5.79
C HIS A 232 4.23 2.83 -6.04
N ARG A 233 5.11 3.60 -5.38
CA ARG A 233 6.58 3.52 -5.49
C ARG A 233 7.11 3.58 -6.92
N GLN A 234 6.50 4.37 -7.78
CA GLN A 234 6.91 4.55 -9.18
C GLN A 234 8.06 5.55 -9.33
N ARG A 235 9.19 5.30 -8.69
CA ARG A 235 10.32 6.26 -8.55
C ARG A 235 11.19 6.46 -9.81
N ASN A 236 10.82 5.97 -10.98
CA ASN A 236 11.64 5.98 -12.18
C ASN A 236 11.39 7.19 -13.09
N PRO A 237 12.43 7.66 -13.86
CA PRO A 237 12.38 8.84 -14.72
C PRO A 237 11.21 8.94 -15.70
N PRO A 238 10.65 7.85 -16.29
CA PRO A 238 9.57 7.95 -17.27
C PRO A 238 8.31 8.64 -16.79
N CYS A 239 8.06 8.68 -15.46
CA CYS A 239 6.78 9.16 -14.94
C CYS A 239 6.46 10.63 -15.23
N ARG A 240 7.49 11.49 -15.50
CA ARG A 240 7.24 12.91 -15.84
C ARG A 240 6.60 13.09 -17.22
N SER A 241 7.01 12.31 -18.22
CA SER A 241 6.36 12.33 -19.53
C SER A 241 4.96 11.76 -19.43
N LEU A 242 4.79 10.66 -18.69
CA LEU A 242 3.49 10.01 -18.51
C LEU A 242 2.45 10.95 -17.84
N ILE A 243 2.83 11.77 -16.88
CA ILE A 243 1.89 12.75 -16.28
C ILE A 243 1.45 13.80 -17.30
N ARG A 244 2.35 14.32 -18.14
CA ARG A 244 1.94 15.26 -19.21
C ARG A 244 0.98 14.62 -20.18
N GLU A 245 1.27 13.40 -20.64
CA GLU A 245 0.37 12.65 -21.51
C GLU A 245 -1.01 12.44 -20.85
N LEU A 246 -1.04 12.09 -19.56
CA LEU A 246 -2.30 11.92 -18.82
C LEU A 246 -3.10 13.23 -18.68
N VAL A 247 -2.43 14.37 -18.58
CA VAL A 247 -3.09 15.70 -18.61
C VAL A 247 -3.62 16.01 -20.02
N GLU A 248 -2.84 15.74 -21.06
CA GLU A 248 -3.26 15.90 -22.46
C GLU A 248 -4.44 14.97 -22.81
N GLU A 249 -4.45 13.74 -22.27
CA GLU A 249 -5.55 12.78 -22.39
C GLU A 249 -6.79 13.14 -21.54
N GLY A 250 -6.71 14.17 -20.69
CA GLY A 250 -7.79 14.56 -19.77
C GLY A 250 -8.03 13.59 -18.61
N ARG A 251 -7.10 12.65 -18.36
CA ARG A 251 -7.16 11.69 -17.27
C ARG A 251 -6.62 12.24 -15.96
N LEU A 252 -5.86 13.33 -16.01
CA LEU A 252 -5.44 14.16 -14.88
C LEU A 252 -5.73 15.63 -15.21
N ILE A 253 -6.01 16.40 -14.16
CA ILE A 253 -6.14 17.87 -14.24
C ILE A 253 -4.94 18.46 -13.53
N GLU A 254 -4.12 19.24 -14.25
CA GLU A 254 -3.07 20.05 -13.64
C GLU A 254 -3.68 21.32 -13.03
N THR A 255 -3.25 21.69 -11.83
CA THR A 255 -3.74 22.85 -11.09
C THR A 255 -2.65 23.41 -10.18
N SER A 256 -2.97 24.50 -9.49
CA SER A 256 -2.13 25.08 -8.45
C SER A 256 -2.82 25.08 -7.09
N VAL A 257 -2.03 25.04 -6.04
CA VAL A 257 -2.49 25.18 -4.65
C VAL A 257 -1.72 26.30 -3.99
N GLU A 258 -2.42 27.17 -3.28
CA GLU A 258 -1.82 28.27 -2.55
C GLU A 258 -0.71 27.79 -1.61
N GLY A 259 0.45 28.42 -1.70
CA GLY A 259 1.64 28.09 -0.91
C GLY A 259 2.41 26.85 -1.38
N TRP A 260 2.00 26.14 -2.44
CA TRP A 260 2.77 25.04 -2.99
C TRP A 260 3.72 25.52 -4.10
N ALA A 261 5.00 25.13 -4.01
CA ALA A 261 6.02 25.53 -4.99
C ALA A 261 5.93 24.74 -6.32
N LYS A 262 5.16 23.65 -6.36
CA LYS A 262 5.06 22.74 -7.51
C LYS A 262 3.62 22.61 -7.97
N PRO A 263 3.39 22.33 -9.27
CA PRO A 263 2.07 21.97 -9.77
C PRO A 263 1.47 20.81 -8.99
N ALA A 264 0.16 20.84 -8.87
CA ALA A 264 -0.65 19.77 -8.31
C ALA A 264 -1.49 19.12 -9.40
N TYR A 265 -1.85 17.87 -9.17
CA TYR A 265 -2.65 17.05 -10.08
C TYR A 265 -3.80 16.43 -9.31
N LEU A 266 -4.97 16.37 -9.95
CA LEU A 266 -6.15 15.71 -9.41
C LEU A 266 -6.81 14.83 -10.46
N HIS A 267 -7.59 13.86 -9.99
CA HIS A 267 -8.45 13.06 -10.86
C HIS A 267 -9.66 13.89 -11.31
N PRO A 268 -10.14 13.81 -12.58
CA PRO A 268 -11.30 14.57 -13.05
C PRO A 268 -12.57 14.39 -12.21
N ASP A 269 -12.77 13.19 -11.64
CA ASP A 269 -13.91 12.91 -10.76
C ASP A 269 -13.68 13.37 -9.31
N GLY A 270 -12.63 14.13 -9.04
CA GLY A 270 -12.32 14.66 -7.71
C GLY A 270 -13.43 15.57 -7.19
N VAL A 271 -13.98 15.27 -6.03
CA VAL A 271 -15.05 16.07 -5.40
C VAL A 271 -14.48 16.85 -4.23
N LEU A 272 -14.63 18.17 -4.26
CA LEU A 272 -14.27 19.05 -3.16
C LEU A 272 -15.40 19.06 -2.09
N PRO A 273 -15.19 18.46 -0.90
CA PRO A 273 -16.19 18.51 0.16
C PRO A 273 -16.36 19.93 0.72
N ARG A 274 -17.60 20.31 1.06
CA ARG A 274 -17.84 21.59 1.76
C ARG A 274 -17.15 21.62 3.13
N ARG A 275 -17.12 20.47 3.83
CA ARG A 275 -16.48 20.31 5.14
C ARG A 275 -16.08 18.85 5.35
N VAL A 276 -15.15 18.63 6.24
CA VAL A 276 -14.76 17.32 6.77
C VAL A 276 -15.05 17.34 8.28
N ASN A 277 -15.78 16.35 8.79
CA ASN A 277 -16.11 16.22 10.21
C ASN A 277 -15.41 14.98 10.80
N ALA A 278 -14.15 14.74 10.40
CA ALA A 278 -13.41 13.60 10.88
C ALA A 278 -13.03 13.75 12.37
N ARG A 279 -12.99 12.63 13.08
CA ARG A 279 -12.39 12.52 14.42
C ARG A 279 -11.79 11.14 14.55
N ALA A 280 -10.46 11.04 14.40
CA ALA A 280 -9.77 9.76 14.35
C ALA A 280 -8.30 9.88 14.78
N LEU A 281 -7.78 8.85 15.43
CA LEU A 281 -6.35 8.61 15.53
C LEU A 281 -5.90 7.88 14.24
N LEU A 282 -4.85 8.36 13.60
CA LEU A 282 -4.34 7.80 12.35
C LEU A 282 -3.16 6.87 12.62
N SER A 283 -3.11 5.77 11.88
CA SER A 283 -1.89 4.96 11.81
C SER A 283 -0.75 5.77 11.20
N PRO A 284 0.50 5.61 11.64
CA PRO A 284 1.65 6.18 10.95
C PRO A 284 1.77 5.73 9.48
N PHE A 285 1.12 4.63 9.14
CA PHE A 285 1.07 4.00 7.82
C PHE A 285 -0.21 4.31 7.05
N ASP A 286 -1.04 5.22 7.56
CA ASP A 286 -2.23 5.72 6.83
C ASP A 286 -1.78 6.62 5.66
N PRO A 287 -2.36 6.48 4.44
CA PRO A 287 -2.00 7.31 3.28
C PRO A 287 -2.06 8.81 3.51
N VAL A 288 -2.85 9.27 4.48
CA VAL A 288 -2.92 10.70 4.84
C VAL A 288 -1.60 11.20 5.43
N VAL A 289 -0.86 10.35 6.17
CA VAL A 289 0.30 10.79 6.97
C VAL A 289 1.61 10.05 6.68
N TRP A 290 1.62 8.99 5.88
CA TRP A 290 2.84 8.21 5.64
C TRP A 290 3.94 8.99 4.91
N ASN A 291 3.56 9.92 4.01
CA ASN A 291 4.48 10.82 3.33
C ASN A 291 4.62 12.13 4.12
N ARG A 292 5.76 12.32 4.76
CA ARG A 292 6.01 13.42 5.69
C ARG A 292 5.95 14.79 5.04
N ASP A 293 6.57 14.92 3.87
CA ASP A 293 6.61 16.20 3.14
C ASP A 293 5.20 16.62 2.70
N ARG A 294 4.38 15.65 2.28
CA ARG A 294 2.98 15.88 1.97
C ARG A 294 2.18 16.26 3.21
N THR A 295 2.39 15.55 4.33
CA THR A 295 1.69 15.84 5.60
C THR A 295 2.01 17.24 6.08
N GLU A 296 3.29 17.64 6.08
CA GLU A 296 3.72 18.99 6.46
C GLU A 296 3.13 20.04 5.52
N ARG A 297 3.15 19.80 4.21
CA ARG A 297 2.60 20.73 3.20
C ARG A 297 1.09 20.92 3.32
N LEU A 298 0.32 19.85 3.56
CA LEU A 298 -1.13 19.92 3.69
C LEU A 298 -1.59 20.50 5.03
N PHE A 299 -0.98 20.06 6.14
CA PHE A 299 -1.50 20.28 7.48
C PHE A 299 -0.61 21.21 8.33
N GLY A 300 0.57 21.60 7.85
CA GLY A 300 1.56 22.28 8.69
C GLY A 300 2.07 21.38 9.84
N PHE A 301 1.81 20.08 9.75
CA PHE A 301 2.08 19.12 10.82
C PHE A 301 3.30 18.27 10.50
N ARG A 302 4.39 18.51 11.24
CA ARG A 302 5.62 17.73 11.11
C ARG A 302 5.55 16.47 11.97
N TYR A 303 5.34 15.35 11.32
CA TYR A 303 5.19 14.06 11.97
C TYR A 303 6.33 13.10 11.63
N ARG A 304 6.81 12.38 12.66
CA ARG A 304 7.75 11.27 12.52
C ARG A 304 7.49 10.23 13.61
N ILE A 305 7.20 9.00 13.20
CA ILE A 305 7.16 7.89 14.16
C ILE A 305 8.56 7.57 14.68
N GLU A 306 8.68 7.30 15.99
CA GLU A 306 9.97 7.11 16.67
C GLU A 306 10.22 5.65 17.09
N ILE A 307 9.52 4.68 16.49
CA ILE A 307 9.71 3.24 16.80
C ILE A 307 11.14 2.75 16.54
N TYR A 308 11.83 3.35 15.57
CA TYR A 308 13.23 3.04 15.20
C TYR A 308 14.24 3.95 15.91
N VAL A 309 13.77 4.94 16.69
CA VAL A 309 14.63 5.83 17.46
C VAL A 309 14.95 5.19 18.80
N PRO A 310 16.24 5.09 19.23
CA PRO A 310 16.59 4.61 20.55
C PRO A 310 15.88 5.39 21.67
N ALA A 311 15.41 4.70 22.70
CA ALA A 311 14.56 5.29 23.75
C ALA A 311 15.06 6.63 24.33
N PRO A 312 16.38 6.83 24.64
CA PRO A 312 16.88 8.09 25.16
C PRO A 312 16.85 9.27 24.16
N LYS A 313 16.64 8.99 22.86
CA LYS A 313 16.63 10.02 21.80
C LYS A 313 15.23 10.34 21.29
N ARG A 314 14.19 9.71 21.84
CA ARG A 314 12.80 9.98 21.49
C ARG A 314 12.34 11.31 22.09
N GLN A 315 11.65 12.11 21.28
CA GLN A 315 11.09 13.39 21.69
C GLN A 315 9.64 13.25 22.20
N TYR A 316 8.85 12.41 21.53
CA TYR A 316 7.41 12.29 21.78
C TYR A 316 7.00 10.94 22.32
N GLY A 317 7.77 9.88 22.05
CA GLY A 317 7.48 8.52 22.51
C GLY A 317 7.51 7.48 21.39
N TYR A 318 7.37 6.22 21.80
CA TYR A 318 7.56 5.07 20.91
C TYR A 318 6.56 5.02 19.75
N TYR A 319 5.27 5.22 20.04
CA TYR A 319 4.18 5.05 19.08
C TYR A 319 3.10 6.11 19.28
N VAL A 320 3.44 7.34 18.99
CA VAL A 320 2.49 8.47 19.03
C VAL A 320 1.71 8.50 17.72
N LEU A 321 0.39 8.61 17.83
CA LEU A 321 -0.53 8.63 16.69
C LEU A 321 -0.99 10.05 16.40
N PRO A 322 -0.98 10.52 15.15
CA PRO A 322 -1.61 11.78 14.76
C PRO A 322 -3.12 11.74 15.05
N PHE A 323 -3.66 12.86 15.53
CA PHE A 323 -5.10 13.01 15.79
C PHE A 323 -5.72 13.94 14.75
N LEU A 324 -6.58 13.39 13.91
CA LEU A 324 -7.35 14.15 12.92
C LEU A 324 -8.64 14.67 13.57
N LEU A 325 -8.82 15.99 13.57
CA LEU A 325 -10.03 16.67 14.03
C LEU A 325 -10.55 17.63 12.95
N GLY A 326 -11.70 17.34 12.38
CA GLY A 326 -12.18 18.07 11.22
C GLY A 326 -11.27 17.85 10.03
N ASP A 327 -10.66 18.90 9.51
CA ASP A 327 -9.66 18.89 8.45
C ASP A 327 -8.25 19.31 8.94
N GLU A 328 -7.97 19.13 10.24
CA GLU A 328 -6.69 19.48 10.89
C GLU A 328 -6.07 18.27 11.60
N LEU A 329 -4.71 18.26 11.67
CA LEU A 329 -3.91 17.27 12.38
C LEU A 329 -3.17 17.91 13.55
#